data_c7598189211f7c217087175d4e5f3634
#
_entry.id   c7598189211f7c217087175d4e5f3634
#
_cell.length_a   1.000
_cell.length_b   1.000
_cell.length_c   1.000
_cell.angle_alpha   90.00
_cell.angle_beta   90.00
_cell.angle_gamma   90.00
#
_symmetry.space_group_name_H-M   'P 1'
#
loop_
_entity.id
_entity.type
_entity.pdbx_description
1 polymer ?
#
loop_
_entity_poly.entity_id
_entity_poly.type
_entity_poly.pdbx_seq_one_letter_code
_entity_poly.pdbx_strand_id
1 'polypeptide(L)'
;VGIPYATQGLLERKTVPLSIHGWDLRGIDPLLSMGGTILGSLSKGDTLAHANEILAGYQAIAIDALIAISGNGSLNIIHQLAVLGHWNLIAIPKTIDHDVAFTERSIGFDTALNTIVDAINRLIFTAASHDRVMIIEVMGRSTGHLALYSGIAGGADVILIPEVPYTIRGICHHLTELRDRWQKKFAIIVVSEGISTCLEDANNPSISTNTKYGQGQYIAEKIANCSHHLIDTRVSVLGHIQRGGIPSALDRLTASMFGKVAVDLIAQNKYDQMLAWQNGKVVTFPIQDVIAKNPSLVNPQGDLVQTARSLGIYIGE
;
A
#
# COMPACT_ATOMS: atom_id res chain seq x y z
N VAL A 1 7.13 -2.61 26.54
CA VAL A 1 5.95 -3.50 26.43
C VAL A 1 5.23 -3.26 25.10
N GLY A 2 4.53 -4.27 24.60
CA GLY A 2 3.63 -4.16 23.47
C GLY A 2 2.17 -4.09 23.95
N ILE A 3 1.34 -3.34 23.22
CA ILE A 3 -0.08 -3.23 23.49
C ILE A 3 -0.83 -4.06 22.43
N PRO A 4 -1.41 -5.22 22.79
CA PRO A 4 -2.07 -6.07 21.81
C PRO A 4 -3.35 -5.43 21.30
N TYR A 5 -3.62 -5.58 19.99
CA TYR A 5 -4.80 -5.05 19.31
C TYR A 5 -5.03 -3.53 19.52
N ALA A 6 -3.93 -2.79 19.68
CA ALA A 6 -3.91 -1.33 19.82
C ALA A 6 -4.89 -0.82 20.91
N THR A 7 -5.91 -0.05 20.56
CA THR A 7 -6.86 0.54 21.51
C THR A 7 -7.65 -0.50 22.30
N GLN A 8 -7.87 -1.70 21.78
CA GLN A 8 -8.50 -2.78 22.54
C GLN A 8 -7.61 -3.22 23.73
N GLY A 9 -6.30 -3.32 23.53
CA GLY A 9 -5.36 -3.61 24.60
C GLY A 9 -5.33 -2.52 25.68
N LEU A 10 -5.51 -1.26 25.29
CA LEU A 10 -5.67 -0.15 26.26
C LEU A 10 -6.97 -0.28 27.07
N LEU A 11 -8.09 -0.56 26.41
CA LEU A 11 -9.39 -0.82 27.09
C LEU A 11 -9.28 -1.96 28.10
N GLU A 12 -8.62 -3.04 27.72
CA GLU A 12 -8.43 -4.22 28.55
C GLU A 12 -7.27 -4.09 29.54
N ARG A 13 -6.50 -2.99 29.49
CA ARG A 13 -5.29 -2.75 30.31
C ARG A 13 -4.26 -3.87 30.15
N LYS A 14 -4.16 -4.43 28.95
CA LYS A 14 -3.26 -5.55 28.64
C LYS A 14 -1.97 -5.07 27.99
N THR A 15 -0.88 -5.60 28.48
CA THR A 15 0.43 -5.46 27.84
C THR A 15 1.10 -6.84 27.70
N VAL A 16 1.98 -6.94 26.71
CA VAL A 16 2.85 -8.11 26.53
C VAL A 16 4.30 -7.66 26.55
N PRO A 17 5.21 -8.41 27.20
CA PRO A 17 6.61 -8.06 27.17
C PRO A 17 7.15 -8.21 25.75
N LEU A 18 7.77 -7.16 25.23
CA LEU A 18 8.61 -7.22 24.04
C LEU A 18 10.04 -7.50 24.49
N SER A 19 10.28 -8.72 24.95
CA SER A 19 11.64 -9.12 25.30
C SER A 19 12.35 -9.60 24.05
N ILE A 20 13.66 -9.36 24.01
CA ILE A 20 14.61 -10.03 23.10
C ILE A 20 14.59 -11.56 23.22
N HIS A 21 13.71 -12.13 24.02
CA HIS A 21 13.54 -13.55 24.27
C HIS A 21 12.70 -14.30 23.23
N GLY A 22 12.40 -13.68 22.08
CA GLY A 22 11.99 -14.39 20.86
C GLY A 22 13.15 -15.15 20.19
N TRP A 23 14.32 -15.13 20.78
CA TRP A 23 15.49 -15.89 20.33
C TRP A 23 15.28 -17.37 20.64
N ASP A 24 15.47 -18.21 19.64
CA ASP A 24 15.54 -19.65 19.92
C ASP A 24 16.80 -19.97 20.75
N LEU A 25 16.94 -21.22 21.19
CA LEU A 25 18.09 -21.66 21.96
C LEU A 25 19.44 -21.43 21.23
N ARG A 26 19.44 -21.09 19.96
CA ARG A 26 20.62 -20.79 19.12
C ARG A 26 20.86 -19.32 18.94
N GLY A 27 20.06 -18.45 19.54
CA GLY A 27 20.15 -16.99 19.42
C GLY A 27 19.60 -16.41 18.11
N ILE A 28 18.76 -17.15 17.40
CA ILE A 28 18.11 -16.68 16.17
C ILE A 28 16.84 -15.90 16.54
N ASP A 29 16.75 -14.64 16.13
CA ASP A 29 15.55 -13.85 16.29
C ASP A 29 14.55 -14.15 15.14
N PRO A 30 13.45 -14.88 15.39
CA PRO A 30 12.49 -15.22 14.36
C PRO A 30 11.73 -13.99 13.87
N LEU A 31 11.62 -12.90 14.64
CA LEU A 31 10.85 -11.70 14.28
C LEU A 31 11.39 -11.01 13.03
N LEU A 32 12.70 -11.06 12.80
CA LEU A 32 13.31 -10.46 11.60
C LEU A 32 12.76 -11.04 10.28
N SER A 33 12.32 -12.29 10.29
CA SER A 33 11.82 -12.99 9.11
C SER A 33 10.30 -13.15 9.09
N MET A 34 9.61 -12.70 10.12
CA MET A 34 8.14 -12.80 10.20
C MET A 34 7.47 -11.57 9.58
N GLY A 35 6.51 -11.82 8.69
CA GLY A 35 5.60 -10.79 8.22
C GLY A 35 4.40 -10.60 9.16
N GLY A 36 3.58 -9.59 8.87
CA GLY A 36 2.40 -9.29 9.67
C GLY A 36 2.72 -8.57 10.98
N THR A 37 2.00 -8.90 12.05
CA THR A 37 2.17 -8.28 13.37
C THR A 37 1.98 -9.29 14.49
N ILE A 38 2.84 -9.24 15.50
CA ILE A 38 2.69 -10.04 16.72
C ILE A 38 1.73 -9.42 17.74
N LEU A 39 1.40 -8.13 17.55
CA LEU A 39 0.51 -7.38 18.44
C LEU A 39 -0.92 -7.25 17.91
N GLY A 40 -1.19 -7.72 16.70
CA GLY A 40 -2.47 -7.48 16.04
C GLY A 40 -2.60 -6.06 15.50
N SER A 41 -3.79 -5.65 15.14
CA SER A 41 -4.05 -4.32 14.56
C SER A 41 -5.28 -3.67 15.19
N LEU A 42 -5.40 -2.36 14.99
CA LEU A 42 -6.59 -1.59 15.39
C LEU A 42 -7.84 -2.23 14.77
N SER A 43 -8.83 -2.56 15.60
CA SER A 43 -10.10 -3.08 15.13
C SER A 43 -10.88 -2.01 14.35
N LYS A 44 -11.64 -2.44 13.35
CA LYS A 44 -12.61 -1.58 12.69
C LYS A 44 -13.80 -1.39 13.63
N GLY A 45 -13.96 -0.21 14.18
CA GLY A 45 -15.07 0.15 15.07
C GLY A 45 -15.02 1.63 15.38
N ASP A 46 -16.01 2.15 16.06
CA ASP A 46 -16.00 3.53 16.52
C ASP A 46 -15.08 3.67 17.75
N THR A 47 -13.78 3.65 17.49
CA THR A 47 -12.75 3.77 18.53
C THR A 47 -12.89 5.08 19.32
N LEU A 48 -13.31 6.16 18.66
CA LEU A 48 -13.44 7.48 19.30
C LEU A 48 -14.67 7.56 20.22
N ALA A 49 -15.69 6.73 20.02
CA ALA A 49 -16.81 6.63 20.96
C ALA A 49 -16.36 6.15 22.35
N HIS A 50 -15.28 5.39 22.43
CA HIS A 50 -14.69 4.88 23.68
C HIS A 50 -13.45 5.66 24.13
N ALA A 51 -13.25 6.89 23.64
CA ALA A 51 -12.03 7.66 23.90
C ALA A 51 -11.71 7.78 25.41
N ASN A 52 -12.69 8.12 26.25
CA ASN A 52 -12.47 8.28 27.69
C ASN A 52 -11.98 7.00 28.36
N GLU A 53 -12.53 5.84 27.98
CA GLU A 53 -12.15 4.53 28.52
C GLU A 53 -10.73 4.14 28.06
N ILE A 54 -10.39 4.45 26.81
CA ILE A 54 -9.05 4.23 26.25
C ILE A 54 -8.02 5.11 26.97
N LEU A 55 -8.34 6.39 27.22
CA LEU A 55 -7.47 7.30 27.96
C LEU A 55 -7.24 6.81 29.39
N ALA A 56 -8.31 6.37 30.07
CA ALA A 56 -8.18 5.79 31.40
C ALA A 56 -7.34 4.50 31.38
N GLY A 57 -7.47 3.68 30.35
CA GLY A 57 -6.65 2.49 30.14
C GLY A 57 -5.16 2.82 29.96
N TYR A 58 -4.85 3.82 29.13
CA TYR A 58 -3.48 4.31 28.93
C TYR A 58 -2.83 4.76 30.26
N GLN A 59 -3.56 5.55 31.04
CA GLN A 59 -3.10 6.01 32.37
C GLN A 59 -2.86 4.85 33.33
N ALA A 60 -3.74 3.85 33.32
CA ALA A 60 -3.63 2.68 34.21
C ALA A 60 -2.44 1.77 33.89
N ILE A 61 -2.01 1.73 32.62
CA ILE A 61 -0.81 0.98 32.20
C ILE A 61 0.48 1.69 32.61
N ALA A 62 0.43 2.99 32.88
CA ALA A 62 1.53 3.83 33.34
C ALA A 62 2.79 3.76 32.43
N ILE A 63 2.58 3.98 31.12
CA ILE A 63 3.66 4.08 30.13
C ILE A 63 4.08 5.54 29.93
N ASP A 64 5.37 5.77 29.72
CA ASP A 64 5.95 7.12 29.58
C ASP A 64 5.79 7.67 28.15
N ALA A 65 5.85 6.79 27.14
CA ALA A 65 5.75 7.16 25.74
C ALA A 65 5.15 6.02 24.91
N LEU A 66 4.53 6.36 23.79
CA LEU A 66 3.92 5.41 22.84
C LEU A 66 4.59 5.51 21.47
N ILE A 67 5.03 4.37 20.94
CA ILE A 67 5.40 4.25 19.53
C ILE A 67 4.22 3.60 18.80
N ALA A 68 3.61 4.33 17.86
CA ALA A 68 2.53 3.83 17.01
C ALA A 68 3.07 3.45 15.64
N ILE A 69 3.02 2.16 15.30
CA ILE A 69 3.38 1.65 13.97
C ILE A 69 2.09 1.52 13.16
N SER A 70 1.82 2.45 12.24
CA SER A 70 0.50 2.55 11.62
C SER A 70 0.53 3.04 10.17
N GLY A 71 -0.55 2.77 9.43
CA GLY A 71 -0.86 3.41 8.16
C GLY A 71 -1.70 4.67 8.36
N ASN A 72 -2.03 5.33 7.25
CA ASN A 72 -2.73 6.62 7.20
C ASN A 72 -3.98 6.69 8.11
N GLY A 73 -4.95 5.78 7.93
CA GLY A 73 -6.22 5.85 8.69
C GLY A 73 -6.05 5.67 10.20
N SER A 74 -5.20 4.73 10.62
CA SER A 74 -4.95 4.47 12.04
C SER A 74 -4.14 5.59 12.71
N LEU A 75 -3.25 6.24 11.96
CA LEU A 75 -2.47 7.37 12.46
C LEU A 75 -3.36 8.50 12.94
N ASN A 76 -4.37 8.86 12.15
CA ASN A 76 -5.32 9.92 12.51
C ASN A 76 -6.07 9.61 13.82
N ILE A 77 -6.57 8.38 13.97
CA ILE A 77 -7.28 7.96 15.19
C ILE A 77 -6.38 8.01 16.42
N ILE A 78 -5.17 7.45 16.32
CA ILE A 78 -4.23 7.41 17.44
C ILE A 78 -3.76 8.82 17.82
N HIS A 79 -3.52 9.69 16.84
CA HIS A 79 -3.14 11.07 17.09
C HIS A 79 -4.24 11.87 17.80
N GLN A 80 -5.51 11.70 17.42
CA GLN A 80 -6.62 12.34 18.13
C GLN A 80 -6.67 11.90 19.60
N LEU A 81 -6.51 10.60 19.89
CA LEU A 81 -6.43 10.10 21.26
C LEU A 81 -5.21 10.65 22.02
N ALA A 82 -4.07 10.74 21.34
CA ALA A 82 -2.84 11.27 21.92
C ALA A 82 -2.96 12.75 22.30
N VAL A 83 -3.60 13.56 21.46
CA VAL A 83 -3.92 14.97 21.77
C VAL A 83 -4.85 15.09 22.98
N LEU A 84 -5.94 14.31 22.99
CA LEU A 84 -6.90 14.30 24.11
C LEU A 84 -6.27 13.83 25.44
N GLY A 85 -5.38 12.86 25.36
CA GLY A 85 -4.74 12.23 26.52
C GLY A 85 -3.37 12.82 26.89
N HIS A 86 -2.89 13.81 26.15
CA HIS A 86 -1.52 14.36 26.29
C HIS A 86 -0.44 13.26 26.26
N TRP A 87 -0.55 12.31 25.31
CA TRP A 87 0.38 11.21 25.20
C TRP A 87 1.68 11.65 24.52
N ASN A 88 2.78 11.12 24.99
CA ASN A 88 4.08 11.25 24.34
C ASN A 88 4.16 10.28 23.14
N LEU A 89 3.74 10.73 21.95
CA LEU A 89 3.55 9.91 20.77
C LEU A 89 4.71 10.06 19.77
N ILE A 90 5.20 8.91 19.26
CA ILE A 90 6.05 8.82 18.07
C ILE A 90 5.34 7.90 17.08
N ALA A 91 5.28 8.28 15.80
CA ALA A 91 4.66 7.46 14.76
C ALA A 91 5.69 6.91 13.77
N ILE A 92 5.50 5.64 13.38
CA ILE A 92 6.29 4.94 12.34
C ILE A 92 5.35 4.57 11.19
N PRO A 93 5.64 4.99 9.94
CA PRO A 93 4.77 4.70 8.80
C PRO A 93 4.88 3.24 8.38
N LYS A 94 3.76 2.53 8.42
CA LYS A 94 3.62 1.13 7.99
C LYS A 94 2.35 0.98 7.15
N THR A 95 2.53 0.86 5.86
CA THR A 95 1.45 0.63 4.88
C THR A 95 2.03 0.03 3.61
N ILE A 96 1.26 -0.82 2.93
CA ILE A 96 1.61 -1.29 1.59
C ILE A 96 1.15 -0.30 0.51
N ASP A 97 0.22 0.61 0.83
CA ASP A 97 -0.42 1.50 -0.14
C ASP A 97 0.46 2.72 -0.52
N HIS A 98 1.53 2.97 0.25
CA HIS A 98 2.45 4.10 0.09
C HIS A 98 1.76 5.48 0.13
N ASP A 99 0.68 5.55 0.89
CA ASP A 99 -0.24 6.68 0.97
C ASP A 99 0.06 7.65 2.14
N VAL A 100 1.17 7.46 2.85
CA VAL A 100 1.61 8.34 3.93
C VAL A 100 2.51 9.44 3.38
N ALA A 101 2.13 10.70 3.62
CA ALA A 101 2.86 11.86 3.13
C ALA A 101 4.25 12.03 3.79
N PHE A 102 5.12 12.79 3.12
CA PHE A 102 6.48 13.13 3.54
C PHE A 102 7.47 11.99 3.63
N THR A 103 7.12 10.76 3.34
CA THR A 103 8.06 9.63 3.37
C THR A 103 8.21 8.96 2.00
N GLU A 104 9.44 8.75 1.58
CA GLU A 104 9.79 7.98 0.38
C GLU A 104 9.72 6.47 0.62
N ARG A 105 9.55 6.03 1.86
CA ARG A 105 9.46 4.62 2.26
C ARG A 105 8.48 4.43 3.39
N SER A 106 7.64 3.41 3.26
CA SER A 106 6.80 2.90 4.36
C SER A 106 7.04 1.41 4.52
N ILE A 107 7.06 0.93 5.76
CA ILE A 107 7.28 -0.49 6.05
C ILE A 107 6.14 -1.31 5.43
N GLY A 108 6.50 -2.29 4.60
CA GLY A 108 5.58 -3.21 3.93
C GLY A 108 5.37 -2.93 2.44
N PHE A 109 5.64 -1.72 1.94
CA PHE A 109 5.48 -1.39 0.53
C PHE A 109 6.42 -2.20 -0.37
N ASP A 110 7.72 -2.26 -0.04
CA ASP A 110 8.70 -2.98 -0.85
C ASP A 110 8.42 -4.50 -0.88
N THR A 111 7.99 -5.08 0.24
CA THR A 111 7.58 -6.49 0.29
C THR A 111 6.37 -6.76 -0.61
N ALA A 112 5.35 -5.90 -0.57
CA ALA A 112 4.17 -6.02 -1.43
C ALA A 112 4.53 -5.83 -2.90
N LEU A 113 5.39 -4.86 -3.23
CA LEU A 113 5.90 -4.62 -4.56
C LEU A 113 6.60 -5.86 -5.13
N ASN A 114 7.51 -6.47 -4.38
CA ASN A 114 8.21 -7.69 -4.80
C ASN A 114 7.24 -8.86 -5.01
N THR A 115 6.21 -8.99 -4.18
CA THR A 115 5.16 -10.01 -4.34
C THR A 115 4.40 -9.84 -5.66
N ILE A 116 4.07 -8.59 -6.02
CA ILE A 116 3.38 -8.30 -7.27
C ILE A 116 4.29 -8.58 -8.48
N VAL A 117 5.55 -8.13 -8.42
CA VAL A 117 6.52 -8.36 -9.50
C VAL A 117 6.77 -9.87 -9.72
N ASP A 118 6.88 -10.66 -8.64
CA ASP A 118 6.97 -12.13 -8.75
C ASP A 118 5.72 -12.73 -9.43
N ALA A 119 4.54 -12.25 -9.09
CA ALA A 119 3.30 -12.68 -9.74
C ALA A 119 3.27 -12.32 -11.23
N ILE A 120 3.69 -11.10 -11.61
CA ILE A 120 3.82 -10.69 -13.01
C ILE A 120 4.80 -11.62 -13.75
N ASN A 121 5.97 -11.87 -13.18
CA ASN A 121 6.98 -12.76 -13.77
C ASN A 121 6.47 -14.18 -14.00
N ARG A 122 5.60 -14.70 -13.15
CA ARG A 122 4.95 -16.01 -13.33
C ARG A 122 3.91 -15.98 -14.44
N LEU A 123 3.18 -14.90 -14.59
CA LEU A 123 2.09 -14.77 -15.55
C LEU A 123 2.55 -14.44 -16.96
N ILE A 124 3.69 -13.75 -17.13
CA ILE A 124 4.18 -13.33 -18.44
C ILE A 124 4.45 -14.48 -19.39
N PHE A 125 4.97 -15.60 -18.89
CA PHE A 125 5.28 -16.76 -19.73
C PHE A 125 4.01 -17.48 -20.22
N THR A 126 2.97 -17.57 -19.37
CA THR A 126 1.70 -18.14 -19.80
C THR A 126 0.95 -17.19 -20.74
N ALA A 127 1.06 -15.86 -20.53
CA ALA A 127 0.53 -14.87 -21.46
C ALA A 127 1.15 -15.04 -22.86
N ALA A 128 2.48 -15.12 -22.92
CA ALA A 128 3.23 -15.30 -24.17
C ALA A 128 2.95 -16.65 -24.86
N SER A 129 2.81 -17.73 -24.08
CA SER A 129 2.57 -19.07 -24.65
C SER A 129 1.18 -19.23 -25.28
N HIS A 130 0.24 -18.37 -24.91
CA HIS A 130 -1.16 -18.47 -25.36
C HIS A 130 -1.65 -17.24 -26.13
N ASP A 131 -0.76 -16.31 -26.47
CA ASP A 131 -1.11 -15.06 -27.15
C ASP A 131 -2.23 -14.27 -26.43
N ARG A 132 -2.15 -14.15 -25.07
CA ARG A 132 -3.22 -13.60 -24.23
C ARG A 132 -2.84 -12.27 -23.59
N VAL A 133 -3.85 -11.50 -23.28
CA VAL A 133 -3.72 -10.31 -22.42
C VAL A 133 -4.04 -10.72 -20.97
N MET A 134 -3.04 -10.59 -20.08
CA MET A 134 -3.20 -10.85 -18.65
C MET A 134 -3.46 -9.55 -17.92
N ILE A 135 -4.58 -9.46 -17.21
CA ILE A 135 -4.97 -8.33 -16.37
C ILE A 135 -4.72 -8.71 -14.92
N ILE A 136 -3.85 -7.97 -14.26
CA ILE A 136 -3.42 -8.23 -12.88
C ILE A 136 -3.94 -7.09 -12.01
N GLU A 137 -4.94 -7.41 -11.17
CA GLU A 137 -5.50 -6.45 -10.22
C GLU A 137 -4.68 -6.46 -8.93
N VAL A 138 -4.25 -5.26 -8.52
CA VAL A 138 -3.42 -5.04 -7.33
C VAL A 138 -4.11 -4.11 -6.34
N MET A 139 -3.74 -4.23 -5.06
CA MET A 139 -4.20 -3.35 -3.99
C MET A 139 -3.65 -1.94 -4.16
N GLY A 140 -3.96 -1.05 -3.24
CA GLY A 140 -3.53 0.35 -3.22
C GLY A 140 -4.64 1.30 -2.74
N ARG A 141 -5.84 0.78 -2.49
CA ARG A 141 -7.02 1.58 -2.12
C ARG A 141 -7.29 2.70 -3.12
N SER A 142 -7.12 3.96 -2.67
CA SER A 142 -7.32 5.16 -3.48
C SER A 142 -6.06 5.69 -4.16
N THR A 143 -4.95 4.94 -4.11
CA THR A 143 -3.66 5.35 -4.70
C THR A 143 -3.14 4.32 -5.69
N GLY A 144 -2.43 4.79 -6.70
CA GLY A 144 -1.87 3.96 -7.76
C GLY A 144 -0.41 3.53 -7.55
N HIS A 145 0.19 3.80 -6.40
CA HIS A 145 1.63 3.53 -6.19
C HIS A 145 2.01 2.08 -6.45
N LEU A 146 1.28 1.10 -5.88
CA LEU A 146 1.59 -0.32 -6.10
C LEU A 146 1.49 -0.70 -7.58
N ALA A 147 0.43 -0.25 -8.28
CA ALA A 147 0.24 -0.55 -9.69
C ALA A 147 1.34 0.09 -10.55
N LEU A 148 1.68 1.36 -10.28
CA LEU A 148 2.69 2.09 -11.03
C LEU A 148 4.09 1.47 -10.88
N TYR A 149 4.53 1.27 -9.64
CA TYR A 149 5.86 0.72 -9.35
C TYR A 149 5.98 -0.72 -9.85
N SER A 150 4.99 -1.57 -9.58
CA SER A 150 5.02 -2.96 -10.00
C SER A 150 4.85 -3.13 -11.51
N GLY A 151 4.05 -2.29 -12.15
CA GLY A 151 3.87 -2.31 -13.58
C GLY A 151 5.14 -1.92 -14.33
N ILE A 152 5.85 -0.88 -13.89
CA ILE A 152 7.15 -0.50 -14.47
C ILE A 152 8.18 -1.60 -14.22
N ALA A 153 8.33 -2.05 -12.98
CA ALA A 153 9.34 -3.05 -12.61
C ALA A 153 9.06 -4.44 -13.21
N GLY A 154 7.80 -4.80 -13.40
CA GLY A 154 7.37 -6.06 -14.00
C GLY A 154 7.22 -6.04 -15.51
N GLY A 155 7.47 -4.90 -16.18
CA GLY A 155 7.39 -4.79 -17.64
C GLY A 155 5.95 -4.87 -18.17
N ALA A 156 5.00 -4.23 -17.51
CA ALA A 156 3.63 -4.12 -17.99
C ALA A 156 3.53 -3.28 -19.28
N ASP A 157 2.58 -3.61 -20.12
CA ASP A 157 2.26 -2.84 -21.32
C ASP A 157 1.23 -1.72 -21.04
N VAL A 158 0.38 -1.95 -20.04
CA VAL A 158 -0.65 -1.01 -19.60
C VAL A 158 -0.64 -0.94 -18.07
N ILE A 159 -0.71 0.27 -17.52
CA ILE A 159 -0.84 0.52 -16.09
C ILE A 159 -2.04 1.45 -15.90
N LEU A 160 -3.02 1.03 -15.07
CA LEU A 160 -4.18 1.84 -14.75
C LEU A 160 -4.18 2.20 -13.26
N ILE A 161 -4.19 3.49 -12.97
CA ILE A 161 -4.14 4.06 -11.62
C ILE A 161 -5.25 5.09 -11.40
N PRO A 162 -5.72 5.29 -10.17
CA PRO A 162 -6.82 6.22 -9.87
C PRO A 162 -6.53 7.66 -10.27
N GLU A 163 -5.27 8.07 -10.22
CA GLU A 163 -4.84 9.45 -10.41
C GLU A 163 -4.74 9.88 -11.88
N VAL A 164 -4.77 8.92 -12.83
CA VAL A 164 -4.69 9.22 -14.27
C VAL A 164 -5.93 8.70 -14.97
N PRO A 165 -6.71 9.59 -15.60
CA PRO A 165 -7.86 9.19 -16.40
C PRO A 165 -7.45 8.30 -17.58
N TYR A 166 -8.31 7.37 -17.96
CA TYR A 166 -8.06 6.44 -19.06
C TYR A 166 -9.31 6.21 -19.90
N THR A 167 -9.10 5.77 -21.14
CA THR A 167 -10.16 5.38 -22.07
C THR A 167 -9.99 3.91 -22.47
N ILE A 168 -11.10 3.22 -22.68
CA ILE A 168 -11.08 1.85 -23.21
C ILE A 168 -10.57 1.83 -24.65
N ARG A 169 -10.91 2.86 -25.42
CA ARG A 169 -10.38 3.01 -26.79
C ARG A 169 -8.87 3.15 -26.81
N GLY A 170 -8.30 3.93 -25.88
CA GLY A 170 -6.84 4.09 -25.74
C GLY A 170 -6.17 2.76 -25.42
N ILE A 171 -6.72 1.97 -24.48
CA ILE A 171 -6.21 0.64 -24.18
C ILE A 171 -6.27 -0.28 -25.41
N CYS A 172 -7.43 -0.37 -26.07
CA CYS A 172 -7.60 -1.24 -27.25
C CYS A 172 -6.71 -0.81 -28.42
N HIS A 173 -6.51 0.49 -28.63
CA HIS A 173 -5.59 1.02 -29.64
C HIS A 173 -4.17 0.61 -29.35
N HIS A 174 -3.71 0.81 -28.11
CA HIS A 174 -2.38 0.43 -27.67
C HIS A 174 -2.12 -1.09 -27.84
N LEU A 175 -3.05 -1.94 -27.40
CA LEU A 175 -2.95 -3.39 -27.58
C LEU A 175 -2.88 -3.79 -29.05
N THR A 176 -3.61 -3.09 -29.93
CA THR A 176 -3.58 -3.29 -31.38
C THR A 176 -2.24 -2.87 -31.95
N GLU A 177 -1.67 -1.74 -31.55
CA GLU A 177 -0.33 -1.31 -31.96
C GLU A 177 0.74 -2.32 -31.53
N LEU A 178 0.67 -2.84 -30.30
CA LEU A 178 1.61 -3.89 -29.82
C LEU A 178 1.57 -5.11 -30.75
N ARG A 179 0.38 -5.57 -31.12
CA ARG A 179 0.21 -6.73 -31.99
C ARG A 179 0.66 -6.45 -33.41
N ASP A 180 0.17 -5.37 -34.02
CA ASP A 180 0.29 -5.14 -35.46
C ASP A 180 1.65 -4.50 -35.85
N ARG A 181 2.15 -3.59 -35.02
CA ARG A 181 3.41 -2.88 -35.27
C ARG A 181 4.62 -3.59 -34.65
N TRP A 182 4.47 -4.07 -33.41
CA TRP A 182 5.58 -4.66 -32.66
C TRP A 182 5.56 -6.19 -32.68
N GLN A 183 4.57 -6.82 -33.33
CA GLN A 183 4.38 -8.27 -33.43
C GLN A 183 4.31 -8.96 -32.04
N LYS A 184 3.96 -8.20 -31.00
CA LYS A 184 3.75 -8.66 -29.64
C LYS A 184 2.31 -9.07 -29.45
N LYS A 185 2.03 -10.38 -29.47
CA LYS A 185 0.68 -10.95 -29.43
C LYS A 185 0.10 -11.08 -28.02
N PHE A 186 0.92 -10.92 -26.98
CA PHE A 186 0.49 -10.93 -25.59
C PHE A 186 0.71 -9.58 -24.95
N ALA A 187 0.01 -9.29 -23.84
CA ALA A 187 0.26 -8.08 -23.06
C ALA A 187 -0.02 -8.32 -21.57
N ILE A 188 0.61 -7.52 -20.73
CA ILE A 188 0.39 -7.45 -19.29
C ILE A 188 -0.25 -6.10 -18.96
N ILE A 189 -1.40 -6.14 -18.31
CA ILE A 189 -2.10 -4.96 -17.80
C ILE A 189 -2.08 -5.03 -16.28
N VAL A 190 -1.54 -4.01 -15.61
CA VAL A 190 -1.61 -3.88 -14.16
C VAL A 190 -2.65 -2.83 -13.79
N VAL A 191 -3.61 -3.22 -12.96
CA VAL A 191 -4.78 -2.41 -12.61
C VAL A 191 -4.83 -2.21 -11.10
N SER A 192 -4.86 -0.96 -10.64
CA SER A 192 -5.14 -0.67 -9.22
C SER A 192 -6.61 -0.97 -8.89
N GLU A 193 -6.89 -1.56 -7.73
CA GLU A 193 -8.26 -1.78 -7.22
C GLU A 193 -9.06 -0.47 -7.07
N GLY A 194 -8.36 0.67 -6.99
CA GLY A 194 -8.93 1.99 -6.74
C GLY A 194 -9.28 2.79 -8.01
N ILE A 195 -9.10 2.26 -9.22
CA ILE A 195 -9.45 3.00 -10.44
C ILE A 195 -10.93 3.37 -10.47
N SER A 196 -11.22 4.54 -11.04
CA SER A 196 -12.59 4.94 -11.38
C SER A 196 -13.05 4.29 -12.69
N THR A 197 -14.31 4.52 -13.07
CA THR A 197 -14.79 4.17 -14.39
C THR A 197 -13.98 4.87 -15.48
N CYS A 198 -13.86 4.25 -16.66
CA CYS A 198 -13.24 4.90 -17.82
C CYS A 198 -14.00 6.18 -18.22
N LEU A 199 -13.32 7.07 -18.95
CA LEU A 199 -13.90 8.36 -19.36
C LEU A 199 -15.17 8.20 -20.19
N GLU A 200 -15.27 7.12 -20.99
CA GLU A 200 -16.46 6.82 -21.79
C GLU A 200 -17.70 6.53 -20.92
N ASP A 201 -17.51 5.99 -19.72
CA ASP A 201 -18.57 5.62 -18.80
C ASP A 201 -18.83 6.66 -17.69
N ALA A 202 -18.00 7.68 -17.58
CA ALA A 202 -18.01 8.64 -16.46
C ALA A 202 -19.37 9.37 -16.29
N ASN A 203 -20.14 9.53 -17.38
CA ASN A 203 -21.44 10.19 -17.39
C ASN A 203 -22.63 9.21 -17.33
N ASN A 204 -22.38 7.91 -17.16
CA ASN A 204 -23.46 6.91 -17.12
C ASN A 204 -23.76 6.48 -15.67
N PRO A 205 -24.83 7.00 -15.04
CA PRO A 205 -25.16 6.70 -13.65
C PRO A 205 -25.54 5.23 -13.41
N SER A 206 -25.80 4.47 -14.48
CA SER A 206 -26.13 3.05 -14.38
C SER A 206 -24.90 2.14 -14.21
N ILE A 207 -23.70 2.70 -14.43
CA ILE A 207 -22.45 1.95 -14.29
C ILE A 207 -21.85 2.28 -12.91
N SER A 208 -22.03 1.36 -11.98
CA SER A 208 -21.42 1.47 -10.65
C SER A 208 -19.93 1.16 -10.75
N THR A 209 -19.09 2.04 -10.15
CA THR A 209 -17.66 1.78 -9.92
C THR A 209 -17.43 0.60 -8.97
N ASN A 210 -18.46 0.25 -8.20
CA ASN A 210 -18.45 -0.89 -7.28
C ASN A 210 -18.84 -2.16 -8.05
N THR A 211 -17.94 -2.61 -8.93
CA THR A 211 -18.18 -3.85 -9.67
C THR A 211 -18.14 -5.03 -8.68
N LYS A 212 -19.19 -5.86 -8.71
CA LYS A 212 -19.31 -7.06 -7.88
C LYS A 212 -18.12 -8.03 -8.04
N TYR A 213 -17.33 -7.86 -9.09
CA TYR A 213 -16.27 -8.78 -9.52
C TYR A 213 -14.85 -8.18 -9.56
N GLY A 214 -14.67 -6.93 -9.10
CA GLY A 214 -13.38 -6.24 -9.12
C GLY A 214 -13.10 -5.46 -10.42
N GLN A 215 -12.06 -4.61 -10.36
CA GLN A 215 -11.71 -3.69 -11.46
C GLN A 215 -11.09 -4.42 -12.66
N GLY A 216 -10.32 -5.46 -12.39
CA GLY A 216 -9.71 -6.27 -13.45
C GLY A 216 -10.77 -6.93 -14.36
N GLN A 217 -11.87 -7.42 -13.77
CA GLN A 217 -12.97 -8.01 -14.54
C GLN A 217 -13.73 -6.95 -15.35
N TYR A 218 -13.95 -5.76 -14.77
CA TYR A 218 -14.55 -4.64 -15.50
C TYR A 218 -13.71 -4.27 -16.75
N ILE A 219 -12.39 -4.15 -16.62
CA ILE A 219 -11.50 -3.87 -17.74
C ILE A 219 -11.53 -4.98 -18.78
N ALA A 220 -11.55 -6.26 -18.36
CA ALA A 220 -11.62 -7.41 -19.27
C ALA A 220 -12.89 -7.38 -20.14
N GLU A 221 -14.05 -7.13 -19.52
CA GLU A 221 -15.34 -7.01 -20.23
C GLU A 221 -15.35 -5.84 -21.21
N LYS A 222 -14.79 -4.69 -20.81
CA LYS A 222 -14.70 -3.50 -21.68
C LYS A 222 -13.77 -3.76 -22.88
N ILE A 223 -12.62 -4.39 -22.68
CA ILE A 223 -11.70 -4.76 -23.77
C ILE A 223 -12.37 -5.77 -24.71
N ALA A 224 -13.07 -6.78 -24.19
CA ALA A 224 -13.75 -7.77 -25.00
C ALA A 224 -14.81 -7.10 -25.95
N ASN A 225 -15.61 -6.19 -25.39
CA ASN A 225 -16.60 -5.46 -26.15
C ASN A 225 -15.97 -4.52 -27.20
N CYS A 226 -14.93 -3.76 -26.82
CA CYS A 226 -14.25 -2.85 -27.70
C CYS A 226 -13.53 -3.54 -28.86
N SER A 227 -12.96 -4.73 -28.61
CA SER A 227 -12.25 -5.53 -29.60
C SER A 227 -13.13 -6.50 -30.36
N HIS A 228 -14.46 -6.47 -30.18
CA HIS A 228 -15.38 -7.47 -30.72
C HIS A 228 -14.96 -8.90 -30.42
N HIS A 229 -14.49 -9.15 -29.20
CA HIS A 229 -13.99 -10.44 -28.69
C HIS A 229 -12.75 -10.99 -29.43
N LEU A 230 -12.00 -10.14 -30.15
CA LEU A 230 -10.75 -10.55 -30.81
C LEU A 230 -9.55 -10.64 -29.87
N ILE A 231 -9.62 -10.01 -28.70
CA ILE A 231 -8.56 -10.02 -27.68
C ILE A 231 -8.97 -10.98 -26.55
N ASP A 232 -8.23 -12.08 -26.39
CA ASP A 232 -8.44 -13.05 -25.30
C ASP A 232 -7.81 -12.51 -24.00
N THR A 233 -8.63 -12.15 -23.03
CA THR A 233 -8.20 -11.61 -21.74
C THR A 233 -8.34 -12.64 -20.63
N ARG A 234 -7.42 -12.60 -19.64
CA ARG A 234 -7.53 -13.36 -18.39
C ARG A 234 -7.22 -12.43 -17.22
N VAL A 235 -7.99 -12.59 -16.14
CA VAL A 235 -7.86 -11.74 -14.95
C VAL A 235 -7.27 -12.55 -13.80
N SER A 236 -6.32 -11.94 -13.12
CA SER A 236 -5.73 -12.43 -11.87
C SER A 236 -5.83 -11.34 -10.81
N VAL A 237 -6.68 -11.56 -9.81
CA VAL A 237 -6.81 -10.66 -8.66
C VAL A 237 -5.85 -11.14 -7.58
N LEU A 238 -4.80 -10.39 -7.29
CA LEU A 238 -3.79 -10.79 -6.29
C LEU A 238 -4.34 -10.67 -4.86
N GLY A 239 -5.18 -9.68 -4.60
CA GLY A 239 -5.84 -9.52 -3.30
C GLY A 239 -4.86 -9.56 -2.12
N HIS A 240 -5.26 -10.24 -1.04
CA HIS A 240 -4.57 -10.22 0.24
C HIS A 240 -3.22 -10.94 0.28
N ILE A 241 -2.80 -11.69 -0.75
CA ILE A 241 -1.44 -12.25 -0.79
C ILE A 241 -0.36 -11.15 -0.76
N GLN A 242 -0.69 -9.94 -1.20
CA GLN A 242 0.16 -8.75 -1.15
C GLN A 242 0.41 -8.24 0.28
N ARG A 243 -0.39 -8.68 1.27
CA ARG A 243 -0.24 -8.32 2.68
C ARG A 243 0.59 -9.31 3.48
N GLY A 244 1.04 -10.37 2.86
CA GLY A 244 1.77 -11.47 3.49
C GLY A 244 3.21 -11.58 2.98
N GLY A 245 3.82 -12.69 3.31
CA GLY A 245 5.17 -13.04 2.86
C GLY A 245 6.27 -12.67 3.85
N ILE A 246 7.48 -13.06 3.49
CA ILE A 246 8.69 -12.74 4.25
C ILE A 246 9.08 -11.30 3.93
N PRO A 247 9.31 -10.43 4.94
CA PRO A 247 9.72 -9.05 4.70
C PRO A 247 10.99 -8.96 3.86
N SER A 248 10.98 -8.06 2.88
CA SER A 248 12.16 -7.79 2.06
C SER A 248 13.32 -7.25 2.90
N ALA A 249 14.54 -7.34 2.37
CA ALA A 249 15.70 -6.75 3.04
C ALA A 249 15.55 -5.24 3.26
N LEU A 250 14.92 -4.53 2.31
CA LEU A 250 14.69 -3.10 2.41
C LEU A 250 13.71 -2.76 3.54
N ASP A 251 12.59 -3.49 3.65
CA ASP A 251 11.63 -3.27 4.73
C ASP A 251 12.23 -3.55 6.12
N ARG A 252 13.07 -4.61 6.25
CA ARG A 252 13.77 -4.91 7.50
C ARG A 252 14.76 -3.82 7.91
N LEU A 253 15.55 -3.31 6.96
CA LEU A 253 16.49 -2.20 7.20
C LEU A 253 15.74 -0.93 7.58
N THR A 254 14.68 -0.59 6.85
CA THR A 254 13.85 0.58 7.13
C THR A 254 13.22 0.49 8.52
N ALA A 255 12.66 -0.67 8.88
CA ALA A 255 12.07 -0.91 10.21
C ALA A 255 13.10 -0.77 11.33
N SER A 256 14.32 -1.33 11.16
CA SER A 256 15.39 -1.23 12.15
C SER A 256 15.85 0.22 12.35
N MET A 257 15.99 0.98 11.26
CA MET A 257 16.39 2.39 11.33
C MET A 257 15.29 3.25 11.97
N PHE A 258 14.03 3.03 11.62
CA PHE A 258 12.91 3.74 12.23
C PHE A 258 12.80 3.41 13.72
N GLY A 259 12.92 2.14 14.11
CA GLY A 259 12.88 1.73 15.51
C GLY A 259 13.97 2.40 16.35
N LYS A 260 15.22 2.42 15.83
CA LYS A 260 16.34 3.11 16.49
C LYS A 260 16.07 4.60 16.70
N VAL A 261 15.64 5.31 15.65
CA VAL A 261 15.40 6.75 15.73
C VAL A 261 14.17 7.08 16.61
N ALA A 262 13.14 6.23 16.60
CA ALA A 262 11.99 6.40 17.51
C ALA A 262 12.41 6.38 18.98
N VAL A 263 13.30 5.46 19.38
CA VAL A 263 13.83 5.38 20.73
C VAL A 263 14.73 6.59 21.06
N ASP A 264 15.56 7.04 20.12
CA ASP A 264 16.38 8.24 20.29
C ASP A 264 15.53 9.50 20.53
N LEU A 265 14.41 9.65 19.83
CA LEU A 265 13.49 10.79 20.04
C LEU A 265 12.86 10.76 21.42
N ILE A 266 12.45 9.58 21.90
CA ILE A 266 11.94 9.41 23.27
C ILE A 266 13.00 9.80 24.28
N ALA A 267 14.23 9.34 24.13
CA ALA A 267 15.34 9.70 25.01
C ALA A 267 15.67 11.21 25.02
N GLN A 268 15.34 11.92 23.94
CA GLN A 268 15.49 13.36 23.80
C GLN A 268 14.22 14.14 24.20
N ASN A 269 13.15 13.48 24.67
CA ASN A 269 11.85 14.07 24.96
C ASN A 269 11.24 14.84 23.76
N LYS A 270 11.46 14.33 22.54
CA LYS A 270 10.90 14.88 21.30
C LYS A 270 9.72 14.03 20.87
N TYR A 271 8.52 14.52 21.08
CA TYR A 271 7.28 13.82 20.82
C TYR A 271 6.46 14.48 19.73
N ASP A 272 5.32 13.88 19.41
CA ASP A 272 4.39 14.29 18.35
C ASP A 272 5.07 14.35 16.97
N GLN A 273 5.95 13.38 16.73
CA GLN A 273 6.73 13.27 15.50
C GLN A 273 6.40 11.95 14.78
N MET A 274 6.22 12.02 13.45
CA MET A 274 6.28 10.86 12.59
C MET A 274 7.66 10.74 11.94
N LEU A 275 8.21 9.54 11.96
CA LEU A 275 9.42 9.23 11.22
C LEU A 275 9.14 9.17 9.72
N ALA A 276 10.07 9.64 8.93
CA ALA A 276 9.99 9.59 7.48
C ALA A 276 11.37 9.27 6.89
N TRP A 277 11.37 8.68 5.72
CA TRP A 277 12.58 8.44 4.95
C TRP A 277 12.68 9.47 3.85
N GLN A 278 13.76 10.27 3.84
CA GLN A 278 14.02 11.23 2.76
C GLN A 278 15.52 11.30 2.46
N ASN A 279 15.85 11.29 1.18
CA ASN A 279 17.23 11.49 0.70
C ASN A 279 18.25 10.56 1.42
N GLY A 280 17.89 9.29 1.60
CA GLY A 280 18.80 8.28 2.18
C GLY A 280 18.92 8.29 3.71
N LYS A 281 18.13 9.08 4.42
CA LYS A 281 18.16 9.19 5.89
C LYS A 281 16.78 9.25 6.52
N VAL A 282 16.72 8.96 7.82
CA VAL A 282 15.50 9.14 8.61
C VAL A 282 15.42 10.61 9.07
N VAL A 283 14.29 11.23 8.79
CA VAL A 283 13.91 12.57 9.23
C VAL A 283 12.58 12.51 10.00
N THR A 284 12.14 13.63 10.56
CA THR A 284 10.88 13.68 11.32
C THR A 284 10.00 14.84 10.86
N PHE A 285 8.68 14.64 10.97
CA PHE A 285 7.67 15.65 10.70
C PHE A 285 6.62 15.64 11.82
N PRO A 286 6.03 16.79 12.17
CA PRO A 286 4.87 16.82 13.06
C PRO A 286 3.76 15.93 12.54
N ILE A 287 3.17 15.10 13.40
CA ILE A 287 2.12 14.14 12.99
C ILE A 287 0.94 14.86 12.36
N GLN A 288 0.58 16.03 12.90
CA GLN A 288 -0.53 16.83 12.37
C GLN A 288 -0.29 17.26 10.91
N ASP A 289 0.93 17.63 10.54
CA ASP A 289 1.27 18.03 9.16
C ASP A 289 1.14 16.85 8.20
N VAL A 290 1.56 15.66 8.66
CA VAL A 290 1.41 14.43 7.88
C VAL A 290 -0.07 14.11 7.63
N ILE A 291 -0.89 14.14 8.68
CA ILE A 291 -2.34 13.87 8.58
C ILE A 291 -3.01 14.87 7.63
N ALA A 292 -2.63 16.14 7.68
CA ALA A 292 -3.18 17.18 6.81
C ALA A 292 -2.85 16.99 5.32
N LYS A 293 -1.78 16.24 5.00
CA LYS A 293 -1.33 15.95 3.62
C LYS A 293 -1.70 14.55 3.13
N ASN A 294 -2.18 13.69 4.01
CA ASN A 294 -2.61 12.35 3.64
C ASN A 294 -3.98 12.37 2.90
N PRO A 295 -4.23 11.44 1.96
CA PRO A 295 -3.27 10.47 1.43
C PRO A 295 -2.27 11.10 0.44
N SER A 296 -1.05 10.55 0.40
CA SER A 296 -0.08 10.87 -0.66
C SER A 296 -0.49 10.15 -1.95
N LEU A 297 -0.85 10.91 -2.97
CA LEU A 297 -1.27 10.40 -4.28
C LEU A 297 -0.10 10.35 -5.26
N VAL A 298 -0.21 9.53 -6.29
CA VAL A 298 0.72 9.56 -7.42
C VAL A 298 0.58 10.89 -8.14
N ASN A 299 1.70 11.55 -8.40
CA ASN A 299 1.70 12.76 -9.23
C ASN A 299 1.58 12.36 -10.71
N PRO A 300 0.50 12.70 -11.43
CA PRO A 300 0.32 12.37 -12.84
C PRO A 300 1.39 12.97 -13.77
N GLN A 301 2.08 14.02 -13.32
CA GLN A 301 3.19 14.66 -14.02
C GLN A 301 4.56 14.30 -13.43
N GLY A 302 4.59 13.37 -12.47
CA GLY A 302 5.83 12.97 -11.81
C GLY A 302 6.70 12.06 -12.66
N ASP A 303 7.97 11.96 -12.28
CA ASP A 303 9.01 11.25 -13.03
C ASP A 303 8.68 9.79 -13.33
N LEU A 304 8.02 9.07 -12.40
CA LEU A 304 7.65 7.68 -12.62
C LEU A 304 6.58 7.52 -13.70
N VAL A 305 5.58 8.40 -13.72
CA VAL A 305 4.55 8.39 -14.78
C VAL A 305 5.18 8.75 -16.13
N GLN A 306 6.08 9.73 -16.15
CA GLN A 306 6.82 10.09 -17.37
C GLN A 306 7.76 8.95 -17.82
N THR A 307 8.38 8.25 -16.87
CA THR A 307 9.19 7.05 -17.17
C THR A 307 8.32 5.96 -17.81
N ALA A 308 7.16 5.66 -17.25
CA ALA A 308 6.24 4.68 -17.84
C ALA A 308 5.87 5.05 -19.28
N ARG A 309 5.50 6.31 -19.54
CA ARG A 309 5.21 6.81 -20.90
C ARG A 309 6.41 6.68 -21.85
N SER A 310 7.60 7.03 -21.36
CA SER A 310 8.84 6.95 -22.16
C SER A 310 9.24 5.52 -22.50
N LEU A 311 8.88 4.54 -21.66
CA LEU A 311 9.04 3.12 -21.94
C LEU A 311 7.99 2.56 -22.90
N GLY A 312 7.03 3.38 -23.35
CA GLY A 312 5.95 2.96 -24.23
C GLY A 312 4.81 2.26 -23.50
N ILE A 313 4.70 2.41 -22.18
CA ILE A 313 3.61 1.86 -21.39
C ILE A 313 2.40 2.81 -21.46
N TYR A 314 1.22 2.29 -21.82
CA TYR A 314 0.00 3.07 -21.75
C TYR A 314 -0.41 3.25 -20.28
N ILE A 315 -0.54 4.49 -19.84
CA ILE A 315 -0.92 4.84 -18.45
C ILE A 315 -2.16 5.76 -18.38
N GLY A 316 -2.88 5.90 -19.48
CA GLY A 316 -3.99 6.85 -19.60
C GLY A 316 -3.59 8.14 -20.30
N GLU A 317 -4.50 9.10 -20.30
CA GLU A 317 -4.42 10.35 -21.08
C GLU A 317 -3.85 11.52 -20.28
#